data_495034680110303b82ca86a2e432f58c
#
_entry.id   495034680110303b82ca86a2e432f58c
#
_cell.length_a   1.000
_cell.length_b   1.000
_cell.length_c   1.000
_cell.angle_alpha   90.00
_cell.angle_beta   90.00
_cell.angle_gamma   90.00
#
_symmetry.space_group_name_H-M   'P 1'
#
loop_
_entity.id
_entity.type
_entity.pdbx_description
1 polymer ?
#
loop_
_entity_poly.entity_id
_entity_poly.type
_entity_poly.pdbx_seq_one_letter_code
_entity_poly.pdbx_strand_id
1 'polypeptide(L)'
;MADADQVFQGRQARVPAGPWDVIVVGAGIYGLPAACYLARHHRARVLVVEDNTIPGECITVNTGGIIRIAYSDLDVVKVAAFAREIYRDPTRRLGVSRPVHLGFVPTGWARFVNEDAVPGILAEVTRIAGGAGARLAVTPMRDYLAALGHGRRRTLERIMDVADSTHVLADPDGGFADGGTALTGFYEACLEAGVAFSLYSSVSDFTREGARITGVVLERWSQGGGAREVVARETVRADRIVLAAGRGNGALVRRAAGWEMPTFTSFHQVPYIKNTRDNDFGQTRYPVGPPGATRDVEMIDAPTISHWRDIYFRPEGSGLIFGTHHRLLQPDDYEPTGGEIGDTRVGLDQAMIDTLLEVMPHFPVLGSQGLNLGKSPRDIAGGAYYMNPEELPFEGEVPGTGGSVFYAGSGCGTGFKLGPGVAWLLVERLAGIPRERRLIASHALSAERATYFYPPGTSREELLSQFRPIAEGGRLIEMGAAGIAITRA
;
A
#
# COMPACT_ATOMS: atom_id res chain seq x y z
N MET A 1 3.41 -0.09 29.63
CA MET A 1 4.18 0.38 28.47
C MET A 1 5.68 0.16 28.61
N ALA A 2 6.26 0.06 29.80
CA ALA A 2 7.69 -0.22 30.00
C ALA A 2 8.12 -1.68 29.74
N ASP A 3 7.20 -2.64 29.77
CA ASP A 3 7.52 -4.07 29.56
C ASP A 3 7.62 -4.50 28.09
N ALA A 4 7.04 -3.77 27.17
CA ALA A 4 7.10 -4.11 25.74
C ALA A 4 8.51 -3.91 25.17
N ASP A 5 9.19 -2.84 25.55
CA ASP A 5 10.55 -2.54 25.05
C ASP A 5 11.60 -3.52 25.60
N GLN A 6 11.43 -4.04 26.82
CA GLN A 6 12.35 -5.03 27.37
C GLN A 6 12.15 -6.42 26.75
N VAL A 7 10.94 -6.78 26.33
CA VAL A 7 10.66 -8.01 25.59
C VAL A 7 11.28 -7.96 24.18
N PHE A 8 11.36 -6.78 23.57
CA PHE A 8 11.97 -6.59 22.25
C PHE A 8 13.51 -6.69 22.28
N GLN A 9 14.17 -6.15 23.28
CA GLN A 9 15.63 -6.11 23.35
C GLN A 9 16.32 -7.42 23.71
N GLY A 10 15.63 -8.37 24.33
CA GLY A 10 16.26 -9.60 24.87
C GLY A 10 16.15 -10.86 24.00
N ARG A 11 15.26 -10.92 23.00
CA ARG A 11 14.94 -12.16 22.28
C ARG A 11 15.61 -12.36 20.92
N GLN A 12 16.41 -11.44 20.42
CA GLN A 12 16.92 -11.51 19.05
C GLN A 12 18.42 -11.75 18.89
N ALA A 13 19.05 -12.45 19.81
CA ALA A 13 20.48 -12.77 19.70
C ALA A 13 20.82 -13.74 18.54
N ARG A 14 19.86 -14.49 18.02
CA ARG A 14 20.06 -15.45 16.91
C ARG A 14 18.78 -15.59 16.08
N VAL A 15 18.95 -15.91 14.79
CA VAL A 15 17.83 -16.39 13.98
C VAL A 15 17.25 -17.64 14.62
N PRO A 16 15.94 -17.73 14.82
CA PRO A 16 15.33 -18.92 15.37
C PRO A 16 15.71 -20.16 14.55
N ALA A 17 16.02 -21.28 15.21
CA ALA A 17 16.45 -22.49 14.54
C ALA A 17 15.33 -23.05 13.64
N GLY A 18 15.69 -23.35 12.36
CA GLY A 18 14.81 -24.05 11.40
C GLY A 18 14.70 -25.56 11.65
N PRO A 19 14.18 -26.30 10.72
CA PRO A 19 13.92 -25.93 9.33
C PRO A 19 12.65 -25.10 9.13
N TRP A 20 12.62 -24.26 8.10
CA TRP A 20 11.50 -23.42 7.73
C TRP A 20 10.79 -23.95 6.49
N ASP A 21 9.47 -23.93 6.47
CA ASP A 21 8.72 -24.26 5.29
C ASP A 21 8.73 -23.05 4.33
N VAL A 22 8.63 -21.82 4.90
CA VAL A 22 8.67 -20.57 4.12
C VAL A 22 9.48 -19.50 4.86
N ILE A 23 10.34 -18.79 4.11
CA ILE A 23 10.93 -17.53 4.53
C ILE A 23 10.20 -16.41 3.78
N VAL A 24 9.66 -15.42 4.51
CA VAL A 24 9.07 -14.21 3.96
C VAL A 24 10.04 -13.05 4.16
N VAL A 25 10.46 -12.42 3.08
CA VAL A 25 11.41 -11.30 3.08
C VAL A 25 10.64 -9.99 2.98
N GLY A 26 10.65 -9.21 4.05
CA GLY A 26 9.91 -7.96 4.23
C GLY A 26 8.65 -8.12 5.09
N ALA A 27 8.51 -7.25 6.09
CA ALA A 27 7.38 -7.19 7.01
C ALA A 27 6.40 -6.05 6.69
N GLY A 28 6.24 -5.73 5.43
CA GLY A 28 5.26 -4.76 4.93
C GLY A 28 3.86 -5.35 4.73
N ILE A 29 3.01 -4.57 4.03
CA ILE A 29 1.59 -4.88 3.80
C ILE A 29 1.33 -6.14 2.95
N TYR A 30 2.34 -6.69 2.29
CA TYR A 30 2.28 -7.97 1.59
C TYR A 30 2.83 -9.10 2.44
N GLY A 31 3.96 -8.86 3.11
CA GLY A 31 4.69 -9.92 3.82
C GLY A 31 4.00 -10.38 5.11
N LEU A 32 3.59 -9.45 5.98
CA LEU A 32 2.92 -9.83 7.24
C LEU A 32 1.60 -10.58 7.01
N PRO A 33 0.67 -10.10 6.14
CA PRO A 33 -0.52 -10.90 5.85
C PRO A 33 -0.20 -12.28 5.26
N ALA A 34 0.76 -12.38 4.32
CA ALA A 34 1.15 -13.67 3.75
C ALA A 34 1.69 -14.63 4.83
N ALA A 35 2.57 -14.14 5.70
CA ALA A 35 3.12 -14.92 6.81
C ALA A 35 2.02 -15.41 7.77
N CYS A 36 1.09 -14.52 8.14
CA CYS A 36 -0.05 -14.86 8.97
C CYS A 36 -0.92 -15.95 8.34
N TYR A 37 -1.29 -15.81 7.06
CA TYR A 37 -2.12 -16.79 6.36
C TYR A 37 -1.44 -18.13 6.20
N LEU A 38 -0.14 -18.16 5.87
CA LEU A 38 0.63 -19.40 5.76
C LEU A 38 0.68 -20.14 7.09
N ALA A 39 0.96 -19.44 8.19
CA ALA A 39 1.02 -20.05 9.50
C ALA A 39 -0.37 -20.54 9.99
N ARG A 40 -1.41 -19.72 9.83
CA ARG A 40 -2.76 -20.04 10.34
C ARG A 40 -3.50 -21.06 9.51
N HIS A 41 -3.51 -20.93 8.19
CA HIS A 41 -4.34 -21.77 7.33
C HIS A 41 -3.61 -23.00 6.79
N HIS A 42 -2.28 -22.93 6.72
CA HIS A 42 -1.47 -24.04 6.18
C HIS A 42 -0.51 -24.65 7.20
N ARG A 43 -0.50 -24.13 8.45
CA ARG A 43 0.36 -24.61 9.54
C ARG A 43 1.86 -24.62 9.16
N ALA A 44 2.23 -23.72 8.22
CA ALA A 44 3.61 -23.59 7.79
C ALA A 44 4.46 -22.97 8.91
N ARG A 45 5.68 -23.45 9.05
CA ARG A 45 6.72 -22.82 9.88
C ARG A 45 7.30 -21.66 9.09
N VAL A 46 6.94 -20.45 9.48
CA VAL A 46 7.27 -19.23 8.75
C VAL A 46 8.30 -18.41 9.53
N LEU A 47 9.36 -18.00 8.84
CA LEU A 47 10.30 -16.98 9.30
C LEU A 47 10.08 -15.70 8.47
N VAL A 48 9.82 -14.58 9.13
CA VAL A 48 9.83 -13.26 8.50
C VAL A 48 11.19 -12.61 8.73
N VAL A 49 11.82 -12.15 7.66
CA VAL A 49 13.06 -11.39 7.67
C VAL A 49 12.75 -9.93 7.36
N GLU A 50 13.13 -9.04 8.25
CA GLU A 50 12.87 -7.61 8.13
C GLU A 50 14.14 -6.82 8.46
N ASP A 51 14.48 -5.84 7.63
CA ASP A 51 15.71 -5.06 7.79
C ASP A 51 15.58 -3.92 8.82
N ASN A 52 14.39 -3.73 9.36
CA ASN A 52 14.08 -2.70 10.35
C ASN A 52 13.25 -3.29 11.52
N THR A 53 12.61 -2.42 12.30
CA THR A 53 11.58 -2.76 13.30
C THR A 53 10.21 -2.97 12.67
N ILE A 54 9.21 -3.42 13.46
CA ILE A 54 7.80 -3.49 13.05
C ILE A 54 6.93 -2.76 14.09
N PRO A 55 6.17 -1.71 13.73
CA PRO A 55 6.23 -1.02 12.45
C PRO A 55 7.57 -0.30 12.29
N GLY A 56 8.17 -0.38 11.09
CA GLY A 56 9.41 0.30 10.76
C GLY A 56 9.19 1.55 9.92
N GLU A 57 10.27 2.18 9.52
CA GLU A 57 10.26 3.27 8.55
C GLU A 57 10.11 2.69 7.14
N CYS A 58 8.88 2.38 6.73
CA CYS A 58 8.58 1.82 5.42
C CYS A 58 7.45 2.57 4.71
N ILE A 59 7.28 2.31 3.41
CA ILE A 59 6.22 2.93 2.60
C ILE A 59 4.83 2.66 3.17
N THR A 60 4.62 1.51 3.81
CA THR A 60 3.33 1.15 4.40
C THR A 60 2.93 2.10 5.53
N VAL A 61 3.87 2.51 6.38
CA VAL A 61 3.61 3.47 7.47
C VAL A 61 3.25 4.85 6.93
N ASN A 62 3.92 5.26 5.86
CA ASN A 62 3.75 6.58 5.24
C ASN A 62 2.64 6.63 4.19
N THR A 63 1.73 5.65 4.18
CA THR A 63 0.65 5.58 3.19
C THR A 63 -0.45 6.60 3.45
N GLY A 64 -1.11 7.09 2.40
CA GLY A 64 -2.39 7.79 2.51
C GLY A 64 -3.52 6.90 3.08
N GLY A 65 -3.33 5.59 3.08
CA GLY A 65 -4.18 4.62 3.77
C GLY A 65 -5.60 4.47 3.26
N ILE A 66 -5.94 5.01 2.10
CA ILE A 66 -7.31 4.98 1.55
C ILE A 66 -7.73 3.56 1.24
N ILE A 67 -8.88 3.14 1.78
CA ILE A 67 -9.51 1.84 1.56
C ILE A 67 -10.79 2.05 0.75
N ARG A 68 -10.80 1.56 -0.49
CA ARG A 68 -11.93 1.62 -1.42
C ARG A 68 -11.93 0.39 -2.33
N ILE A 69 -13.06 0.13 -2.98
CA ILE A 69 -13.21 -1.00 -3.92
C ILE A 69 -13.53 -0.56 -5.36
N ALA A 70 -13.62 0.73 -5.62
CA ALA A 70 -13.93 1.26 -6.94
C ALA A 70 -12.71 1.13 -7.88
N TYR A 71 -12.72 0.07 -8.68
CA TYR A 71 -11.76 -0.24 -9.75
C TYR A 71 -12.50 -0.62 -11.02
N SER A 72 -11.82 -0.49 -12.16
CA SER A 72 -12.34 -0.83 -13.49
C SER A 72 -12.28 -2.32 -13.84
N ASP A 73 -11.53 -3.11 -13.08
CA ASP A 73 -11.43 -4.55 -13.25
C ASP A 73 -12.18 -5.28 -12.15
N LEU A 74 -13.09 -6.21 -12.53
CA LEU A 74 -13.93 -6.93 -11.59
C LEU A 74 -13.12 -7.81 -10.62
N ASP A 75 -12.04 -8.44 -11.08
CA ASP A 75 -11.22 -9.29 -10.21
C ASP A 75 -10.40 -8.45 -9.24
N VAL A 76 -9.92 -7.27 -9.65
CA VAL A 76 -9.31 -6.30 -8.74
C VAL A 76 -10.32 -5.84 -7.67
N VAL A 77 -11.59 -5.62 -8.06
CA VAL A 77 -12.66 -5.28 -7.11
C VAL A 77 -12.90 -6.40 -6.10
N LYS A 78 -12.91 -7.67 -6.54
CA LYS A 78 -13.06 -8.82 -5.62
C LYS A 78 -11.91 -8.86 -4.60
N VAL A 79 -10.68 -8.66 -5.06
CA VAL A 79 -9.49 -8.62 -4.19
C VAL A 79 -9.55 -7.43 -3.22
N ALA A 80 -9.96 -6.26 -3.71
CA ALA A 80 -10.15 -5.07 -2.87
C ALA A 80 -11.24 -5.27 -1.81
N ALA A 81 -12.37 -5.86 -2.20
CA ALA A 81 -13.47 -6.18 -1.29
C ALA A 81 -13.04 -7.19 -0.22
N PHE A 82 -12.32 -8.23 -0.61
CA PHE A 82 -11.76 -9.21 0.32
C PHE A 82 -10.80 -8.55 1.31
N ALA A 83 -9.87 -7.72 0.82
CA ALA A 83 -8.92 -6.98 1.67
C ALA A 83 -9.64 -6.01 2.62
N ARG A 84 -10.65 -5.27 2.14
CA ARG A 84 -11.45 -4.36 2.96
C ARG A 84 -12.11 -5.08 4.14
N GLU A 85 -12.64 -6.27 3.93
CA GLU A 85 -13.24 -7.08 5.00
C GLU A 85 -12.21 -7.49 6.07
N ILE A 86 -10.95 -7.65 5.70
CA ILE A 86 -9.85 -7.89 6.65
C ILE A 86 -9.61 -6.64 7.50
N TYR A 87 -9.59 -5.44 6.88
CA TYR A 87 -9.46 -4.18 7.63
C TYR A 87 -10.63 -3.94 8.58
N ARG A 88 -11.85 -4.32 8.20
CA ARG A 88 -13.07 -4.13 9.00
C ARG A 88 -13.18 -5.09 10.18
N ASP A 89 -12.80 -6.34 9.98
CA ASP A 89 -12.93 -7.40 10.98
C ASP A 89 -11.67 -8.29 10.97
N PRO A 90 -10.51 -7.74 11.35
CA PRO A 90 -9.24 -8.45 11.28
C PRO A 90 -9.21 -9.67 12.19
N THR A 91 -9.79 -9.58 13.40
CA THR A 91 -9.81 -10.68 14.38
C THR A 91 -10.41 -11.94 13.78
N ARG A 92 -11.61 -11.83 13.21
CA ARG A 92 -12.28 -12.96 12.58
C ARG A 92 -11.61 -13.40 11.27
N ARG A 93 -11.22 -12.44 10.44
CA ARG A 93 -10.65 -12.73 9.11
C ARG A 93 -9.25 -13.33 9.16
N LEU A 94 -8.45 -12.94 10.14
CA LEU A 94 -7.14 -13.54 10.39
C LEU A 94 -7.22 -14.79 11.28
N GLY A 95 -8.39 -15.06 11.86
CA GLY A 95 -8.60 -16.22 12.70
C GLY A 95 -7.84 -16.17 14.03
N VAL A 96 -7.57 -14.98 14.56
CA VAL A 96 -6.87 -14.80 15.84
C VAL A 96 -7.86 -14.77 17.00
N SER A 97 -7.41 -15.18 18.18
CA SER A 97 -8.24 -15.23 19.38
C SER A 97 -8.30 -13.91 20.13
N ARG A 98 -7.24 -13.11 20.03
CA ARG A 98 -7.19 -11.78 20.63
C ARG A 98 -7.67 -10.73 19.66
N PRO A 99 -8.40 -9.69 20.13
CA PRO A 99 -8.79 -8.58 19.28
C PRO A 99 -7.57 -7.87 18.70
N VAL A 100 -7.50 -7.79 17.37
CA VAL A 100 -6.49 -7.04 16.64
C VAL A 100 -7.12 -5.85 15.95
N HIS A 101 -6.35 -4.78 15.77
CA HIS A 101 -6.73 -3.56 15.11
C HIS A 101 -5.86 -3.31 13.88
N LEU A 102 -6.47 -2.94 12.77
CA LEU A 102 -5.75 -2.49 11.57
C LEU A 102 -5.95 -0.99 11.28
N GLY A 103 -6.45 -0.24 12.25
CA GLY A 103 -6.61 1.21 12.16
C GLY A 103 -7.65 1.68 11.14
N PHE A 104 -8.60 0.83 10.75
CA PHE A 104 -9.63 1.20 9.79
C PHE A 104 -10.66 2.14 10.38
N VAL A 105 -10.90 3.24 9.66
CA VAL A 105 -11.90 4.27 10.00
C VAL A 105 -12.93 4.33 8.87
N PRO A 106 -14.21 4.00 9.14
CA PRO A 106 -15.26 3.91 8.11
C PRO A 106 -15.84 5.30 7.79
N THR A 107 -15.05 6.19 7.21
CA THR A 107 -15.51 7.52 6.81
C THR A 107 -16.40 7.53 5.58
N GLY A 108 -16.52 6.40 4.88
CA GLY A 108 -16.97 6.34 3.51
C GLY A 108 -15.90 6.85 2.55
N TRP A 109 -15.99 6.46 1.30
CA TRP A 109 -15.17 7.00 0.22
C TRP A 109 -16.05 7.51 -0.90
N ALA A 110 -15.65 8.61 -1.53
CA ALA A 110 -16.34 9.17 -2.68
C ALA A 110 -15.35 9.72 -3.71
N ARG A 111 -15.69 9.55 -5.00
CA ARG A 111 -15.02 10.21 -6.11
C ARG A 111 -15.98 11.20 -6.75
N PHE A 112 -15.54 12.44 -6.84
CA PHE A 112 -16.30 13.49 -7.49
C PHE A 112 -16.00 13.46 -9.00
N VAL A 113 -17.04 13.55 -9.80
CA VAL A 113 -16.99 13.40 -11.26
C VAL A 113 -17.84 14.46 -11.96
N ASN A 114 -17.49 14.77 -13.18
CA ASN A 114 -18.28 15.65 -14.04
C ASN A 114 -19.38 14.88 -14.79
N GLU A 115 -20.34 15.60 -15.29
CA GLU A 115 -21.52 15.04 -15.98
C GLU A 115 -21.15 14.24 -17.23
N ASP A 116 -20.15 14.67 -17.97
CA ASP A 116 -19.65 13.99 -19.18
C ASP A 116 -19.05 12.61 -18.89
N ALA A 117 -18.50 12.41 -17.69
CA ALA A 117 -17.93 11.14 -17.27
C ALA A 117 -18.98 10.14 -16.73
N VAL A 118 -20.18 10.59 -16.39
CA VAL A 118 -21.21 9.78 -15.69
C VAL A 118 -21.65 8.55 -16.50
N PRO A 119 -21.92 8.62 -17.81
CA PRO A 119 -22.39 7.44 -18.55
C PRO A 119 -21.40 6.27 -18.51
N GLY A 120 -20.09 6.54 -18.68
CA GLY A 120 -19.05 5.53 -18.60
C GLY A 120 -18.90 4.95 -17.19
N ILE A 121 -18.84 5.82 -16.18
CA ILE A 121 -18.73 5.43 -14.77
C ILE A 121 -19.96 4.61 -14.33
N LEU A 122 -21.16 5.02 -14.74
CA LEU A 122 -22.39 4.31 -14.38
C LEU A 122 -22.42 2.90 -14.97
N ALA A 123 -22.07 2.73 -16.24
CA ALA A 123 -21.99 1.42 -16.88
C ALA A 123 -20.98 0.51 -16.17
N GLU A 124 -19.83 1.04 -15.83
CA GLU A 124 -18.78 0.31 -15.11
C GLU A 124 -19.20 -0.07 -13.70
N VAL A 125 -19.74 0.87 -12.92
CA VAL A 125 -20.24 0.61 -11.56
C VAL A 125 -21.33 -0.44 -11.58
N THR A 126 -22.27 -0.39 -12.53
CA THR A 126 -23.33 -1.40 -12.65
C THR A 126 -22.76 -2.79 -12.92
N ARG A 127 -21.78 -2.88 -13.81
CA ARG A 127 -21.09 -4.15 -14.10
C ARG A 127 -20.37 -4.71 -12.89
N ILE A 128 -19.64 -3.86 -12.17
CA ILE A 128 -18.85 -4.22 -10.99
C ILE A 128 -19.76 -4.61 -9.81
N ALA A 129 -20.76 -3.79 -9.50
CA ALA A 129 -21.68 -4.04 -8.40
C ALA A 129 -22.43 -5.36 -8.58
N GLY A 130 -22.88 -5.65 -9.81
CA GLY A 130 -23.51 -6.93 -10.14
C GLY A 130 -22.61 -8.15 -9.92
N GLY A 131 -21.30 -8.01 -10.15
CA GLY A 131 -20.34 -9.11 -10.04
C GLY A 131 -19.75 -9.33 -8.65
N ALA A 132 -19.73 -8.31 -7.79
CA ALA A 132 -19.00 -8.35 -6.49
C ALA A 132 -19.90 -8.12 -5.26
N GLY A 133 -21.20 -7.89 -5.44
CA GLY A 133 -22.09 -7.52 -4.32
C GLY A 133 -21.70 -6.18 -3.67
N ALA A 134 -21.05 -5.31 -4.42
CA ALA A 134 -20.55 -4.04 -3.93
C ALA A 134 -21.64 -2.97 -3.86
N ARG A 135 -21.62 -2.12 -2.82
CA ARG A 135 -22.56 -1.01 -2.66
C ARG A 135 -22.03 0.28 -3.29
N LEU A 136 -21.56 0.20 -4.54
CA LEU A 136 -21.13 1.38 -5.28
C LEU A 136 -22.36 2.05 -5.92
N ALA A 137 -22.42 3.38 -5.83
CA ALA A 137 -23.50 4.17 -6.42
C ALA A 137 -22.97 5.45 -7.04
N VAL A 138 -23.52 5.82 -8.20
CA VAL A 138 -23.37 7.16 -8.79
C VAL A 138 -24.64 7.95 -8.49
N THR A 139 -24.47 9.09 -7.82
CA THR A 139 -25.59 9.95 -7.44
C THR A 139 -25.31 11.41 -7.83
N PRO A 140 -26.34 12.21 -8.13
CA PRO A 140 -26.17 13.65 -8.27
C PRO A 140 -25.54 14.25 -7.01
N MET A 141 -24.68 15.25 -7.15
CA MET A 141 -23.99 15.92 -6.04
C MET A 141 -24.96 16.40 -4.97
N ARG A 142 -26.08 17.02 -5.37
CA ARG A 142 -27.09 17.51 -4.44
C ARG A 142 -27.64 16.42 -3.51
N ASP A 143 -27.87 15.23 -4.05
CA ASP A 143 -28.45 14.10 -3.32
C ASP A 143 -27.42 13.49 -2.38
N TYR A 144 -26.16 13.40 -2.82
CA TYR A 144 -25.04 13.02 -1.96
C TYR A 144 -24.85 13.96 -0.79
N LEU A 145 -24.83 15.28 -1.04
CA LEU A 145 -24.69 16.30 0.00
C LEU A 145 -25.87 16.27 1.00
N ALA A 146 -27.09 16.02 0.53
CA ALA A 146 -28.25 15.86 1.39
C ALA A 146 -28.11 14.62 2.30
N ALA A 147 -27.55 13.53 1.80
CA ALA A 147 -27.34 12.31 2.56
C ALA A 147 -26.22 12.41 3.62
N LEU A 148 -25.26 13.32 3.47
CA LEU A 148 -24.16 13.51 4.42
C LEU A 148 -24.60 14.07 5.78
N GLY A 149 -25.76 14.73 5.83
CA GLY A 149 -26.19 15.51 7.00
C GLY A 149 -25.49 16.88 7.10
N HIS A 150 -26.05 17.77 7.91
CA HIS A 150 -25.67 19.19 7.93
C HIS A 150 -24.21 19.44 8.34
N GLY A 151 -23.73 18.79 9.39
CA GLY A 151 -22.36 18.99 9.90
C GLY A 151 -21.30 18.60 8.90
N ARG A 152 -21.40 17.38 8.40
CA ARG A 152 -20.45 16.78 7.45
C ARG A 152 -20.45 17.49 6.10
N ARG A 153 -21.64 17.86 5.62
CA ARG A 153 -21.79 18.70 4.43
C ARG A 153 -21.07 20.03 4.59
N ARG A 154 -21.29 20.75 5.69
CA ARG A 154 -20.64 22.03 5.96
C ARG A 154 -19.13 21.93 6.01
N THR A 155 -18.60 20.85 6.63
CA THR A 155 -17.16 20.58 6.64
C THR A 155 -16.63 20.39 5.23
N LEU A 156 -17.30 19.59 4.41
CA LEU A 156 -16.90 19.34 3.03
C LEU A 156 -16.89 20.62 2.17
N GLU A 157 -17.94 21.45 2.27
CA GLU A 157 -18.05 22.73 1.57
C GLU A 157 -16.98 23.76 2.00
N ARG A 158 -16.38 23.59 3.17
CA ARG A 158 -15.22 24.39 3.60
C ARG A 158 -13.89 23.86 3.06
N ILE A 159 -13.80 22.57 2.84
CA ILE A 159 -12.59 21.93 2.32
C ILE A 159 -12.45 22.19 0.83
N MET A 160 -13.54 22.04 0.07
CA MET A 160 -13.51 22.09 -1.39
C MET A 160 -14.77 22.76 -1.96
N ASP A 161 -14.63 23.27 -3.18
CA ASP A 161 -15.78 23.73 -3.97
C ASP A 161 -16.57 22.53 -4.49
N VAL A 162 -17.68 22.24 -3.82
CA VAL A 162 -18.55 21.11 -4.19
C VAL A 162 -19.34 21.36 -5.48
N ALA A 163 -19.47 22.63 -5.91
CA ALA A 163 -20.13 22.98 -7.17
C ALA A 163 -19.29 22.66 -8.41
N ASP A 164 -18.01 22.37 -8.24
CA ASP A 164 -17.05 22.01 -9.29
C ASP A 164 -17.32 20.60 -9.88
N SER A 165 -18.21 19.83 -9.28
CA SER A 165 -18.58 18.49 -9.74
C SER A 165 -20.10 18.29 -9.72
N THR A 166 -20.61 17.52 -10.68
CA THR A 166 -22.05 17.33 -10.84
C THR A 166 -22.56 16.04 -10.21
N HIS A 167 -21.70 15.03 -10.13
CA HIS A 167 -22.03 13.70 -9.62
C HIS A 167 -20.95 13.13 -8.69
N VAL A 168 -21.33 12.12 -7.93
CA VAL A 168 -20.45 11.41 -7.00
C VAL A 168 -20.58 9.91 -7.19
N LEU A 169 -19.44 9.23 -7.39
CA LEU A 169 -19.32 7.78 -7.23
C LEU A 169 -18.98 7.52 -5.75
N ALA A 170 -19.89 6.91 -5.03
CA ALA A 170 -19.75 6.65 -3.59
C ALA A 170 -19.54 5.17 -3.26
N ASP A 171 -18.66 4.90 -2.32
CA ASP A 171 -18.45 3.63 -1.62
C ASP A 171 -18.70 3.85 -0.12
N PRO A 172 -19.92 3.62 0.37
CA PRO A 172 -20.26 3.90 1.77
C PRO A 172 -19.51 3.02 2.77
N ASP A 173 -18.99 1.87 2.33
CA ASP A 173 -18.20 0.95 3.13
C ASP A 173 -16.69 1.23 3.07
N GLY A 174 -16.29 2.23 2.29
CA GLY A 174 -14.93 2.70 2.18
C GLY A 174 -14.48 3.55 3.38
N GLY A 175 -13.27 4.06 3.30
CA GLY A 175 -12.67 4.90 4.34
C GLY A 175 -11.16 4.91 4.21
N PHE A 176 -10.48 4.87 5.35
CA PHE A 176 -9.02 4.76 5.38
C PHE A 176 -8.55 3.92 6.57
N ALA A 177 -7.28 3.55 6.57
CA ALA A 177 -6.64 2.92 7.71
C ALA A 177 -5.24 3.52 7.94
N ASP A 178 -4.83 3.57 9.21
CA ASP A 178 -3.48 4.00 9.58
C ASP A 178 -2.46 2.88 9.32
N GLY A 179 -1.39 3.21 8.58
CA GLY A 179 -0.41 2.23 8.15
C GLY A 179 0.39 1.61 9.29
N GLY A 180 0.76 2.40 10.29
CA GLY A 180 1.50 1.91 11.46
C GLY A 180 0.64 0.98 12.32
N THR A 181 -0.61 1.36 12.57
CA THR A 181 -1.58 0.52 13.29
C THR A 181 -1.85 -0.77 12.52
N ALA A 182 -1.98 -0.71 11.19
CA ALA A 182 -2.20 -1.90 10.38
C ALA A 182 -1.04 -2.90 10.48
N LEU A 183 0.21 -2.42 10.36
CA LEU A 183 1.38 -3.29 10.51
C LEU A 183 1.49 -3.88 11.91
N THR A 184 1.24 -3.08 12.95
CA THR A 184 1.23 -3.57 14.35
C THR A 184 0.20 -4.69 14.53
N GLY A 185 -1.03 -4.49 14.03
CA GLY A 185 -2.07 -5.52 14.13
C GLY A 185 -1.76 -6.79 13.35
N PHE A 186 -1.20 -6.69 12.14
CA PHE A 186 -0.73 -7.86 11.40
C PHE A 186 0.43 -8.56 12.11
N TYR A 187 1.35 -7.81 12.70
CA TYR A 187 2.46 -8.36 13.49
C TYR A 187 1.95 -9.13 14.70
N GLU A 188 1.02 -8.57 15.47
CA GLU A 188 0.37 -9.24 16.60
C GLU A 188 -0.32 -10.54 16.17
N ALA A 189 -1.03 -10.51 15.03
CA ALA A 189 -1.66 -11.69 14.45
C ALA A 189 -0.63 -12.76 14.05
N CYS A 190 0.50 -12.37 13.50
CA CYS A 190 1.63 -13.25 13.17
C CYS A 190 2.22 -13.91 14.42
N LEU A 191 2.44 -13.12 15.48
CA LEU A 191 2.96 -13.65 16.75
C LEU A 191 2.02 -14.71 17.34
N GLU A 192 0.72 -14.45 17.34
CA GLU A 192 -0.28 -15.43 17.81
C GLU A 192 -0.32 -16.68 16.91
N ALA A 193 -0.05 -16.53 15.62
CA ALA A 193 0.05 -17.65 14.69
C ALA A 193 1.35 -18.46 14.81
N GLY A 194 2.29 -18.03 15.65
CA GLY A 194 3.58 -18.71 15.85
C GLY A 194 4.62 -18.38 14.76
N VAL A 195 4.45 -17.29 14.02
CA VAL A 195 5.44 -16.80 13.05
C VAL A 195 6.68 -16.34 13.80
N ALA A 196 7.85 -16.75 13.32
CA ALA A 196 9.14 -16.30 13.84
C ALA A 196 9.64 -15.07 13.05
N PHE A 197 10.45 -14.25 13.70
CA PHE A 197 10.98 -13.02 13.12
C PHE A 197 12.49 -12.93 13.26
N SER A 198 13.16 -12.42 12.20
CA SER A 198 14.54 -11.95 12.23
C SER A 198 14.52 -10.48 11.82
N LEU A 199 14.45 -9.59 12.80
CA LEU A 199 14.49 -8.14 12.58
C LEU A 199 15.94 -7.66 12.46
N TYR A 200 16.15 -6.44 11.93
CA TYR A 200 17.47 -5.89 11.62
C TYR A 200 18.31 -6.84 10.77
N SER A 201 17.64 -7.52 9.84
CA SER A 201 18.24 -8.56 9.01
C SER A 201 17.84 -8.37 7.55
N SER A 202 18.79 -8.46 6.62
CA SER A 202 18.55 -8.42 5.20
C SER A 202 19.03 -9.69 4.52
N VAL A 203 18.45 -9.99 3.35
CA VAL A 203 18.91 -11.08 2.49
C VAL A 203 20.00 -10.56 1.57
N SER A 204 21.23 -11.01 1.77
CA SER A 204 22.37 -10.62 0.96
C SER A 204 22.61 -11.57 -0.24
N ASP A 205 22.18 -12.83 -0.13
CA ASP A 205 22.33 -13.82 -1.19
C ASP A 205 21.38 -15.01 -1.01
N PHE A 206 21.39 -15.94 -1.98
CA PHE A 206 20.59 -17.15 -2.00
C PHE A 206 21.46 -18.40 -2.11
N THR A 207 21.07 -19.48 -1.42
CA THR A 207 21.67 -20.80 -1.62
C THR A 207 20.87 -21.59 -2.66
N ARG A 208 21.57 -22.44 -3.47
CA ARG A 208 20.96 -23.12 -4.61
C ARG A 208 21.36 -24.59 -4.70
N GLU A 209 20.44 -25.37 -5.25
CA GLU A 209 20.70 -26.73 -5.75
C GLU A 209 20.11 -26.78 -7.17
N GLY A 210 20.99 -26.66 -8.18
CA GLY A 210 20.57 -26.45 -9.57
C GLY A 210 19.80 -25.14 -9.75
N ALA A 211 18.63 -25.19 -10.36
CA ALA A 211 17.76 -24.03 -10.51
C ALA A 211 17.00 -23.68 -9.23
N ARG A 212 16.88 -24.63 -8.30
CA ARG A 212 16.10 -24.45 -7.07
C ARG A 212 16.87 -23.63 -6.04
N ILE A 213 16.21 -22.62 -5.48
CA ILE A 213 16.70 -21.89 -4.31
C ILE A 213 16.31 -22.69 -3.06
N THR A 214 17.27 -22.94 -2.17
CA THR A 214 17.11 -23.80 -0.98
C THR A 214 17.24 -23.02 0.33
N GLY A 215 17.51 -21.72 0.25
CA GLY A 215 17.64 -20.85 1.43
C GLY A 215 18.18 -19.47 1.07
N VAL A 216 18.43 -18.70 2.08
CA VAL A 216 18.95 -17.33 2.00
C VAL A 216 20.20 -17.16 2.86
N VAL A 217 21.06 -16.24 2.47
CA VAL A 217 22.14 -15.72 3.32
C VAL A 217 21.64 -14.45 3.97
N LEU A 218 21.54 -14.45 5.29
CA LEU A 218 21.11 -13.30 6.08
C LEU A 218 22.33 -12.52 6.58
N GLU A 219 22.26 -11.22 6.47
CA GLU A 219 23.13 -10.27 7.18
C GLU A 219 22.33 -9.58 8.26
N ARG A 220 22.83 -9.61 9.50
CA ARG A 220 22.23 -8.91 10.62
C ARG A 220 23.02 -7.64 10.92
N TRP A 221 22.30 -6.59 11.25
CA TRP A 221 22.84 -5.27 11.50
C TRP A 221 22.93 -4.96 13.00
N SER A 222 23.88 -4.09 13.35
CA SER A 222 23.95 -3.51 14.70
C SER A 222 22.69 -2.68 14.99
N GLN A 223 22.19 -2.80 16.23
CA GLN A 223 21.01 -2.04 16.70
C GLN A 223 21.37 -0.66 17.29
N GLY A 224 22.48 -0.08 16.95
CA GLY A 224 22.94 1.21 17.45
C GLY A 224 22.60 2.35 16.50
N GLY A 225 22.42 3.59 17.02
CA GLY A 225 22.09 4.79 16.24
C GLY A 225 23.21 5.33 15.33
N GLY A 226 24.20 4.50 14.96
CA GLY A 226 25.28 4.81 14.04
C GLY A 226 25.06 4.18 12.65
N ALA A 227 26.13 4.17 11.85
CA ALA A 227 26.15 3.47 10.58
C ALA A 227 25.78 1.98 10.76
N ARG A 228 25.01 1.42 9.84
CA ARG A 228 24.66 0.00 9.87
C ARG A 228 25.90 -0.85 9.68
N GLU A 229 26.26 -1.64 10.70
CA GLU A 229 27.36 -2.59 10.65
C GLU A 229 26.83 -4.01 10.63
N VAL A 230 27.36 -4.84 9.76
CA VAL A 230 27.02 -6.27 9.73
C VAL A 230 27.69 -6.95 10.92
N VAL A 231 26.88 -7.43 11.86
CA VAL A 231 27.36 -8.09 13.09
C VAL A 231 27.34 -9.60 12.98
N ALA A 232 26.57 -10.17 12.06
CA ALA A 232 26.53 -11.59 11.79
C ALA A 232 26.07 -11.87 10.36
N ARG A 233 26.57 -13.01 9.82
CA ARG A 233 26.12 -13.56 8.55
C ARG A 233 25.80 -15.04 8.78
N GLU A 234 24.62 -15.47 8.39
CA GLU A 234 24.17 -16.86 8.57
C GLU A 234 23.35 -17.34 7.37
N THR A 235 23.44 -18.63 7.09
CA THR A 235 22.65 -19.28 6.05
C THR A 235 21.42 -19.92 6.69
N VAL A 236 20.24 -19.58 6.17
CA VAL A 236 18.96 -20.13 6.64
C VAL A 236 18.28 -20.87 5.51
N ARG A 237 17.95 -22.14 5.74
CA ARG A 237 17.28 -22.99 4.76
C ARG A 237 15.77 -22.90 4.86
N ALA A 238 15.10 -22.96 3.69
CA ALA A 238 13.65 -23.06 3.58
C ALA A 238 13.25 -23.78 2.28
N ASP A 239 12.05 -24.36 2.27
CA ASP A 239 11.51 -24.99 1.07
C ASP A 239 11.09 -23.95 0.04
N ARG A 240 10.62 -22.80 0.49
CA ARG A 240 10.14 -21.68 -0.33
C ARG A 240 10.51 -20.34 0.24
N ILE A 241 10.63 -19.33 -0.62
CA ILE A 241 10.95 -17.96 -0.26
C ILE A 241 9.91 -17.05 -0.90
N VAL A 242 9.36 -16.12 -0.12
CA VAL A 242 8.46 -15.07 -0.56
C VAL A 242 9.17 -13.74 -0.49
N LEU A 243 9.31 -13.05 -1.62
CA LEU A 243 9.87 -11.72 -1.71
C LEU A 243 8.74 -10.69 -1.61
N ALA A 244 8.68 -9.99 -0.49
CA ALA A 244 7.71 -8.94 -0.16
C ALA A 244 8.41 -7.67 0.36
N ALA A 245 9.65 -7.43 -0.08
CA ALA A 245 10.56 -6.38 0.38
C ALA A 245 10.30 -5.00 -0.27
N GLY A 246 9.11 -4.78 -0.84
CA GLY A 246 8.76 -3.52 -1.49
C GLY A 246 9.74 -3.19 -2.62
N ARG A 247 10.34 -1.99 -2.59
CA ARG A 247 11.32 -1.57 -3.60
C ARG A 247 12.59 -2.44 -3.64
N GLY A 248 12.93 -3.13 -2.58
CA GLY A 248 14.05 -4.07 -2.55
C GLY A 248 13.82 -5.35 -3.37
N ASN A 249 12.58 -5.60 -3.78
CA ASN A 249 12.24 -6.81 -4.53
C ASN A 249 12.96 -6.91 -5.87
N GLY A 250 13.12 -5.82 -6.62
CA GLY A 250 13.81 -5.85 -7.93
C GLY A 250 15.23 -6.38 -7.81
N ALA A 251 16.01 -5.89 -6.86
CA ALA A 251 17.37 -6.35 -6.59
C ALA A 251 17.41 -7.83 -6.14
N LEU A 252 16.46 -8.24 -5.30
CA LEU A 252 16.36 -9.61 -4.83
C LEU A 252 15.97 -10.58 -5.96
N VAL A 253 15.01 -10.21 -6.82
CA VAL A 253 14.61 -11.02 -7.99
C VAL A 253 15.75 -11.13 -8.98
N ARG A 254 16.47 -10.05 -9.28
CA ARG A 254 17.66 -10.07 -10.14
C ARG A 254 18.71 -11.04 -9.57
N ARG A 255 18.97 -10.99 -8.29
CA ARG A 255 19.93 -11.88 -7.61
C ARG A 255 19.44 -13.33 -7.58
N ALA A 256 18.15 -13.56 -7.39
CA ALA A 256 17.54 -14.88 -7.35
C ALA A 256 17.46 -15.53 -8.72
N ALA A 257 17.19 -14.80 -9.79
CA ALA A 257 16.81 -15.37 -11.09
C ALA A 257 17.49 -14.71 -12.30
N GLY A 258 18.25 -13.62 -12.12
CA GLY A 258 18.76 -12.82 -13.24
C GLY A 258 17.65 -12.08 -14.01
N TRP A 259 16.43 -12.05 -13.48
CA TRP A 259 15.30 -11.39 -14.15
C TRP A 259 15.19 -9.93 -13.72
N GLU A 260 15.20 -9.03 -14.71
CA GLU A 260 14.92 -7.63 -14.50
C GLU A 260 13.40 -7.43 -14.45
N MET A 261 12.89 -7.09 -13.27
CA MET A 261 11.48 -6.79 -13.13
C MET A 261 11.14 -5.44 -13.78
N PRO A 262 10.00 -5.33 -14.47
CA PRO A 262 9.56 -4.07 -15.07
C PRO A 262 9.03 -3.11 -14.00
N THR A 263 9.91 -2.68 -13.09
CA THR A 263 9.54 -1.88 -11.94
C THR A 263 10.41 -0.64 -11.81
N PHE A 264 9.82 0.43 -11.32
CA PHE A 264 10.49 1.71 -11.09
C PHE A 264 9.95 2.37 -9.82
N THR A 265 10.61 3.42 -9.37
CA THR A 265 10.23 4.16 -8.16
C THR A 265 9.59 5.49 -8.54
N SER A 266 8.48 5.82 -7.88
CA SER A 266 7.81 7.12 -7.99
C SER A 266 7.63 7.71 -6.60
N PHE A 267 8.05 8.96 -6.39
CA PHE A 267 7.86 9.65 -5.12
C PHE A 267 6.49 10.30 -5.04
N HIS A 268 5.86 10.17 -3.88
CA HIS A 268 4.61 10.81 -3.53
C HIS A 268 4.77 11.56 -2.22
N GLN A 269 4.24 12.76 -2.18
CA GLN A 269 4.18 13.59 -0.99
C GLN A 269 2.73 13.82 -0.57
N VAL A 270 2.51 13.83 0.74
CA VAL A 270 1.18 13.95 1.33
C VAL A 270 1.26 15.01 2.43
N PRO A 271 1.04 16.30 2.09
CA PRO A 271 1.03 17.37 3.07
C PRO A 271 -0.14 17.23 4.05
N TYR A 272 0.13 17.62 5.29
CA TYR A 272 -0.85 17.66 6.36
C TYR A 272 -1.30 19.10 6.63
N ILE A 273 -2.61 19.31 6.62
CA ILE A 273 -3.26 20.58 6.91
C ILE A 273 -3.90 20.50 8.29
N LYS A 274 -3.35 21.28 9.23
CA LYS A 274 -3.87 21.33 10.60
C LYS A 274 -5.20 22.09 10.66
N ASN A 275 -6.10 21.63 11.50
CA ASN A 275 -7.25 22.42 11.92
C ASN A 275 -6.75 23.62 12.75
N THR A 276 -7.18 24.81 12.39
CA THR A 276 -6.85 26.06 13.10
C THR A 276 -8.13 26.78 13.51
N ARG A 277 -7.99 27.86 14.28
CA ARG A 277 -9.16 28.68 14.66
C ARG A 277 -9.88 29.26 13.43
N ASP A 278 -9.16 29.48 12.34
CA ASP A 278 -9.73 30.03 11.10
C ASP A 278 -10.37 28.94 10.24
N ASN A 279 -10.02 27.66 10.48
CA ASN A 279 -10.59 26.48 9.82
C ASN A 279 -11.23 25.58 10.86
N ASP A 280 -12.33 26.04 11.46
CA ASP A 280 -13.13 25.22 12.37
C ASP A 280 -13.89 24.15 11.58
N PHE A 281 -13.21 23.04 11.30
CA PHE A 281 -13.83 21.84 10.77
C PHE A 281 -14.58 21.14 11.91
N GLY A 282 -15.83 20.80 11.67
CA GLY A 282 -16.59 19.97 12.60
C GLY A 282 -15.84 18.66 12.88
N GLN A 283 -15.88 18.22 14.13
CA GLN A 283 -15.32 16.93 14.55
C GLN A 283 -16.43 15.97 14.93
N THR A 284 -16.18 14.69 14.73
CA THR A 284 -17.04 13.59 15.16
C THR A 284 -16.22 12.43 15.68
N ARG A 285 -16.89 11.48 16.30
CA ARG A 285 -16.27 10.26 16.80
C ARG A 285 -16.55 9.09 15.87
N TYR A 286 -15.50 8.50 15.38
CA TYR A 286 -15.58 7.29 14.57
C TYR A 286 -15.26 6.06 15.40
N PRO A 287 -16.07 5.01 15.33
CA PRO A 287 -15.72 3.73 15.95
C PRO A 287 -14.57 3.10 15.17
N VAL A 288 -13.45 2.89 15.83
CA VAL A 288 -12.25 2.27 15.25
C VAL A 288 -11.95 0.98 15.98
N GLY A 289 -11.86 -0.11 15.23
CA GLY A 289 -11.54 -1.42 15.76
C GLY A 289 -12.50 -2.51 15.31
N PRO A 290 -12.20 -3.77 15.65
CA PRO A 290 -13.06 -4.88 15.30
C PRO A 290 -14.39 -4.83 16.06
N PRO A 291 -15.46 -5.43 15.55
CA PRO A 291 -16.72 -5.54 16.24
C PRO A 291 -16.55 -6.10 17.67
N GLY A 292 -17.13 -5.41 18.64
CA GLY A 292 -17.05 -5.77 20.06
C GLY A 292 -15.81 -5.27 20.81
N ALA A 293 -14.84 -4.65 20.10
CA ALA A 293 -13.64 -4.04 20.70
C ALA A 293 -13.31 -2.68 20.04
N THR A 294 -14.35 -1.93 19.64
CA THR A 294 -14.20 -0.59 19.07
C THR A 294 -13.87 0.43 20.15
N ARG A 295 -13.06 1.42 19.78
CA ARG A 295 -12.86 2.67 20.52
C ARG A 295 -13.27 3.85 19.64
N ASP A 296 -13.81 4.87 20.25
CA ASP A 296 -14.10 6.11 19.54
C ASP A 296 -12.83 6.94 19.36
N VAL A 297 -12.57 7.33 18.12
CA VAL A 297 -11.49 8.25 17.76
C VAL A 297 -12.12 9.53 17.24
N GLU A 298 -11.78 10.66 17.87
CA GLU A 298 -12.25 11.97 17.45
C GLU A 298 -11.40 12.48 16.29
N MET A 299 -12.06 12.86 15.20
CA MET A 299 -11.43 13.44 14.03
C MET A 299 -12.37 14.31 13.22
N ILE A 300 -11.85 15.01 12.22
CA ILE A 300 -12.65 15.85 11.33
C ILE A 300 -13.78 15.03 10.71
N ASP A 301 -14.99 15.58 10.74
CA ASP A 301 -16.20 14.96 10.17
C ASP A 301 -16.27 15.20 8.66
N ALA A 302 -15.43 14.48 7.92
CA ALA A 302 -15.42 14.50 6.47
C ALA A 302 -15.28 13.08 5.88
N PRO A 303 -15.84 12.81 4.69
CA PRO A 303 -15.56 11.59 3.97
C PRO A 303 -14.12 11.57 3.45
N THR A 304 -13.61 10.37 3.11
CA THR A 304 -12.41 10.24 2.29
C THR A 304 -12.78 10.54 0.85
N ILE A 305 -12.13 11.50 0.23
CA ILE A 305 -12.49 12.00 -1.11
C ILE A 305 -11.35 11.76 -2.11
N SER A 306 -11.71 11.33 -3.31
CA SER A 306 -10.91 11.53 -4.51
C SER A 306 -11.65 12.47 -5.46
N HIS A 307 -10.94 13.43 -6.03
CA HIS A 307 -11.51 14.44 -6.90
C HIS A 307 -11.10 14.19 -8.35
N TRP A 308 -11.90 14.64 -9.32
CA TRP A 308 -11.61 14.48 -10.75
C TRP A 308 -10.35 15.23 -11.22
N ARG A 309 -9.92 16.24 -10.45
CA ARG A 309 -8.64 16.95 -10.64
C ARG A 309 -7.44 16.23 -10.01
N ASP A 310 -7.52 14.92 -9.84
CA ASP A 310 -6.46 14.07 -9.27
C ASP A 310 -6.01 14.41 -7.86
N ILE A 311 -6.84 15.15 -7.12
CA ILE A 311 -6.65 15.40 -5.69
C ILE A 311 -7.39 14.35 -4.88
N TYR A 312 -6.75 13.85 -3.84
CA TYR A 312 -7.43 13.12 -2.79
C TYR A 312 -7.16 13.76 -1.43
N PHE A 313 -8.11 13.62 -0.53
CA PHE A 313 -7.92 13.99 0.87
C PHE A 313 -8.70 13.06 1.80
N ARG A 314 -8.28 13.04 3.05
CA ARG A 314 -9.00 12.36 4.12
C ARG A 314 -8.74 13.04 5.47
N PRO A 315 -9.62 12.80 6.45
CA PRO A 315 -9.35 13.17 7.84
C PRO A 315 -8.08 12.49 8.37
N GLU A 316 -7.32 13.22 9.19
CA GLU A 316 -6.18 12.72 9.95
C GLU A 316 -6.17 13.40 11.31
N GLY A 317 -6.75 12.74 12.32
CA GLY A 317 -6.95 13.37 13.64
C GLY A 317 -7.70 14.71 13.55
N SER A 318 -7.09 15.77 14.07
CA SER A 318 -7.62 17.13 14.01
C SER A 318 -7.30 17.89 12.71
N GLY A 319 -6.82 17.24 11.67
CA GLY A 319 -6.46 17.85 10.41
C GLY A 319 -6.87 17.00 9.20
N LEU A 320 -6.32 17.34 8.07
CA LEU A 320 -6.53 16.67 6.79
C LEU A 320 -5.17 16.34 6.18
N ILE A 321 -5.04 15.19 5.55
CA ILE A 321 -3.99 14.95 4.58
C ILE A 321 -4.53 15.19 3.19
N PHE A 322 -3.69 15.78 2.35
CA PHE A 322 -3.89 15.97 0.93
C PHE A 322 -2.84 15.21 0.15
N GLY A 323 -3.22 14.68 -1.00
CA GLY A 323 -2.30 14.09 -1.94
C GLY A 323 -2.79 14.27 -3.35
N THR A 324 -1.87 14.11 -4.29
CA THR A 324 -2.17 14.12 -5.71
C THR A 324 -1.91 12.74 -6.29
N HIS A 325 -2.57 12.42 -7.41
CA HIS A 325 -2.22 11.25 -8.20
C HIS A 325 -1.06 11.54 -9.17
N HIS A 326 -0.65 12.81 -9.27
CA HIS A 326 0.55 13.18 -10.01
C HIS A 326 1.79 12.56 -9.36
N ARG A 327 2.68 12.01 -10.18
CA ARG A 327 3.82 11.24 -9.73
C ARG A 327 5.08 11.77 -10.36
N LEU A 328 6.07 12.04 -9.53
CA LEU A 328 7.43 12.31 -9.99
C LEU A 328 8.15 10.98 -10.15
N LEU A 329 8.49 10.65 -11.38
CA LEU A 329 9.44 9.57 -11.62
C LEU A 329 10.83 10.06 -11.29
N GLN A 330 11.52 9.32 -10.43
CA GLN A 330 12.94 9.57 -10.18
C GLN A 330 13.76 8.95 -11.33
N PRO A 331 14.77 9.67 -11.83
CA PRO A 331 15.72 9.12 -12.78
C PRO A 331 16.40 7.87 -12.27
N ASP A 332 17.01 7.15 -13.18
CA ASP A 332 17.55 5.78 -13.09
C ASP A 332 18.59 5.49 -12.01
N ASP A 333 19.14 6.49 -11.37
CA ASP A 333 20.22 6.38 -10.37
C ASP A 333 19.74 5.90 -9.00
N TYR A 334 18.42 5.71 -8.83
CA TYR A 334 17.88 5.16 -7.61
C TYR A 334 18.03 3.63 -7.60
N GLU A 335 19.28 3.16 -7.62
CA GLU A 335 19.59 1.84 -7.09
C GLU A 335 19.29 1.89 -5.60
N PRO A 336 18.49 0.96 -5.05
CA PRO A 336 18.43 0.78 -3.63
C PRO A 336 19.80 0.28 -3.17
N THR A 337 20.73 1.20 -2.96
CA THR A 337 21.95 0.90 -2.21
C THR A 337 21.46 0.53 -0.82
N GLY A 338 21.57 -0.75 -0.50
CA GLY A 338 20.94 -1.38 0.65
C GLY A 338 21.20 -0.60 1.95
N GLY A 339 20.25 0.18 2.38
CA GLY A 339 20.35 0.82 3.67
C GLY A 339 19.61 2.12 3.84
N GLU A 340 19.54 2.95 2.87
CA GLU A 340 18.79 4.18 3.01
C GLU A 340 17.44 4.02 2.32
N ILE A 341 16.44 3.67 3.09
CA ILE A 341 15.07 4.07 2.80
C ILE A 341 15.15 5.58 2.85
N GLY A 342 15.50 6.15 1.70
CA GLY A 342 15.96 7.51 1.59
C GLY A 342 15.00 8.45 2.24
N ASP A 343 15.56 9.45 2.75
CA ASP A 343 14.98 10.57 3.45
C ASP A 343 13.57 10.90 2.91
N THR A 344 12.56 10.30 3.53
CA THR A 344 11.14 10.60 3.28
C THR A 344 10.78 12.00 3.78
N ARG A 345 11.74 12.73 4.34
CA ARG A 345 11.63 14.05 4.95
C ARG A 345 12.09 15.17 4.04
N VAL A 346 12.16 14.95 2.75
CA VAL A 346 12.40 16.02 1.78
C VAL A 346 11.22 16.99 1.87
N GLY A 347 11.48 18.29 1.95
CA GLY A 347 10.44 19.32 1.85
C GLY A 347 9.61 19.13 0.59
N LEU A 348 8.43 19.77 0.51
CA LEU A 348 7.60 19.67 -0.71
C LEU A 348 8.45 20.05 -1.91
N ASP A 349 8.45 19.17 -2.91
CA ASP A 349 9.09 19.48 -4.18
C ASP A 349 8.29 20.53 -4.98
N GLN A 350 8.94 21.18 -5.93
CA GLN A 350 8.32 22.27 -6.69
C GLN A 350 7.10 21.79 -7.47
N ALA A 351 7.11 20.57 -7.99
CA ALA A 351 5.97 20.04 -8.74
C ALA A 351 4.74 19.84 -7.86
N MET A 352 4.92 19.38 -6.61
CA MET A 352 3.82 19.31 -5.65
C MET A 352 3.29 20.70 -5.30
N ILE A 353 4.18 21.68 -5.10
CA ILE A 353 3.79 23.06 -4.84
C ILE A 353 2.98 23.61 -6.00
N ASP A 354 3.45 23.45 -7.23
CA ASP A 354 2.78 23.91 -8.44
C ASP A 354 1.39 23.28 -8.59
N THR A 355 1.29 21.95 -8.37
CA THR A 355 0.00 21.25 -8.38
C THR A 355 -0.96 21.79 -7.31
N LEU A 356 -0.48 22.04 -6.09
CA LEU A 356 -1.33 22.59 -5.03
C LEU A 356 -1.79 24.01 -5.35
N LEU A 357 -0.93 24.84 -5.95
CA LEU A 357 -1.28 26.17 -6.40
C LEU A 357 -2.33 26.14 -7.54
N GLU A 358 -2.20 25.23 -8.46
CA GLU A 358 -3.17 25.06 -9.57
C GLU A 358 -4.56 24.68 -9.05
N VAL A 359 -4.64 23.75 -8.08
CA VAL A 359 -5.93 23.28 -7.56
C VAL A 359 -6.51 24.16 -6.44
N MET A 360 -5.72 25.08 -5.89
CA MET A 360 -6.13 25.94 -4.76
C MET A 360 -7.47 26.68 -5.00
N PRO A 361 -7.82 27.16 -6.20
CA PRO A 361 -9.12 27.77 -6.44
C PRO A 361 -10.33 26.86 -6.17
N HIS A 362 -10.12 25.54 -6.27
CA HIS A 362 -11.16 24.51 -6.05
C HIS A 362 -11.15 23.96 -4.63
N PHE A 363 -10.13 24.30 -3.84
CA PHE A 363 -9.95 23.87 -2.46
C PHE A 363 -9.68 25.07 -1.57
N PRO A 364 -10.74 25.79 -1.14
CA PRO A 364 -10.62 26.99 -0.31
C PRO A 364 -9.76 26.80 0.94
N VAL A 365 -9.75 25.60 1.50
CA VAL A 365 -8.89 25.26 2.66
C VAL A 365 -7.40 25.47 2.39
N LEU A 366 -6.94 25.26 1.16
CA LEU A 366 -5.53 25.46 0.79
C LEU A 366 -5.15 26.94 0.78
N GLY A 367 -6.07 27.84 0.39
CA GLY A 367 -5.86 29.28 0.36
C GLY A 367 -5.88 29.93 1.73
N SER A 368 -6.78 29.48 2.62
CA SER A 368 -6.96 30.07 3.95
C SER A 368 -5.79 29.82 4.91
N GLN A 369 -5.04 28.75 4.72
CA GLN A 369 -3.91 28.36 5.59
C GLN A 369 -2.61 29.09 5.25
N GLY A 370 -2.58 29.85 4.12
CA GLY A 370 -1.33 30.34 3.54
C GLY A 370 -0.38 29.16 3.56
N LEU A 371 -0.41 28.32 2.53
CA LEU A 371 0.33 27.05 2.44
C LEU A 371 1.67 27.15 3.18
N ASN A 372 1.68 26.93 4.50
CA ASN A 372 2.89 26.83 5.31
C ASN A 372 3.65 25.52 4.98
N LEU A 373 3.68 25.23 3.70
CA LEU A 373 4.28 24.09 3.07
C LEU A 373 5.79 24.18 3.28
N GLY A 374 6.30 23.47 4.23
CA GLY A 374 7.73 23.34 4.43
C GLY A 374 8.33 23.94 5.71
N LYS A 375 7.51 24.43 6.64
CA LYS A 375 8.06 24.87 7.95
C LYS A 375 8.35 23.71 8.91
N SER A 376 7.77 22.54 8.71
CA SER A 376 8.10 21.35 9.49
C SER A 376 8.08 20.10 8.61
N PRO A 377 9.19 19.35 8.54
CA PRO A 377 9.23 18.05 7.89
C PRO A 377 8.20 17.04 8.46
N ARG A 378 7.72 17.28 9.69
CA ARG A 378 6.71 16.45 10.34
C ARG A 378 5.30 16.64 9.78
N ASP A 379 5.08 17.72 9.04
CA ASP A 379 3.78 18.04 8.44
C ASP A 379 3.66 17.52 7.00
N ILE A 380 4.65 16.76 6.53
CA ILE A 380 4.66 16.14 5.20
C ILE A 380 4.95 14.67 5.40
N ALA A 381 3.98 13.83 5.09
CA ALA A 381 4.22 12.41 4.90
C ALA A 381 4.54 12.16 3.44
N GLY A 382 5.23 11.08 3.16
CA GLY A 382 5.51 10.71 1.79
C GLY A 382 6.31 9.42 1.70
N GLY A 383 6.46 8.90 0.51
CA GLY A 383 7.23 7.70 0.28
C GLY A 383 7.38 7.36 -1.18
N ALA A 384 8.34 6.51 -1.43
CA ALA A 384 8.64 6.00 -2.75
C ALA A 384 7.70 4.83 -3.08
N TYR A 385 6.77 5.02 -4.00
CA TYR A 385 5.95 3.94 -4.51
C TYR A 385 6.76 3.07 -5.46
N TYR A 386 6.61 1.77 -5.29
CA TYR A 386 7.17 0.79 -6.20
C TYR A 386 6.14 0.49 -7.28
N MET A 387 6.46 0.92 -8.51
CA MET A 387 5.56 0.97 -9.66
C MET A 387 5.91 -0.08 -10.70
N ASN A 388 4.95 -0.40 -11.55
CA ASN A 388 5.13 -1.11 -12.80
C ASN A 388 4.26 -0.48 -13.90
N PRO A 389 4.47 -0.80 -15.19
CA PRO A 389 3.73 -0.19 -16.30
C PRO A 389 2.22 -0.41 -16.27
N GLU A 390 1.78 -1.50 -15.63
CA GLU A 390 0.36 -1.87 -15.58
C GLU A 390 -0.38 -1.29 -14.38
N GLU A 391 0.37 -0.62 -13.49
CA GLU A 391 -0.16 0.07 -12.29
C GLU A 391 -0.95 -0.83 -11.33
N LEU A 392 -0.74 -2.14 -11.40
CA LEU A 392 -1.34 -3.13 -10.53
C LEU A 392 -0.27 -3.96 -9.80
N PRO A 393 -0.50 -4.36 -8.55
CA PRO A 393 0.42 -5.25 -7.88
C PRO A 393 0.49 -6.62 -8.56
N PHE A 394 1.64 -7.28 -8.43
CA PHE A 394 1.85 -8.64 -8.90
C PHE A 394 2.02 -9.61 -7.74
N GLU A 395 1.55 -10.83 -7.91
CA GLU A 395 1.90 -12.00 -7.11
C GLU A 395 2.23 -13.19 -8.02
N GLY A 396 3.16 -14.03 -7.62
CA GLY A 396 3.43 -15.25 -8.35
C GLY A 396 4.83 -15.80 -8.20
N GLU A 397 5.13 -16.83 -8.98
CA GLU A 397 6.45 -17.45 -9.02
C GLU A 397 7.46 -16.57 -9.74
N VAL A 398 8.68 -16.51 -9.22
CA VAL A 398 9.83 -15.89 -9.90
C VAL A 398 10.39 -16.88 -10.91
N PRO A 399 10.44 -16.55 -12.20
CA PRO A 399 10.92 -17.44 -13.24
C PRO A 399 12.35 -17.92 -12.97
N GLY A 400 12.66 -19.15 -13.38
CA GLY A 400 14.02 -19.70 -13.29
C GLY A 400 14.48 -20.14 -11.89
N THR A 401 13.58 -20.14 -10.89
CA THR A 401 13.90 -20.52 -9.50
C THR A 401 13.39 -21.92 -9.11
N GLY A 402 12.92 -22.70 -10.08
CA GLY A 402 12.44 -24.08 -9.85
C GLY A 402 11.27 -24.17 -8.86
N GLY A 403 10.35 -23.21 -8.89
CA GLY A 403 9.17 -23.19 -8.03
C GLY A 403 9.47 -22.90 -6.54
N SER A 404 10.63 -22.32 -6.22
CA SER A 404 11.06 -22.10 -4.85
C SER A 404 11.00 -20.64 -4.40
N VAL A 405 10.98 -19.68 -5.33
CA VAL A 405 10.87 -18.26 -5.01
C VAL A 405 9.60 -17.68 -5.58
N PHE A 406 8.89 -16.93 -4.76
CA PHE A 406 7.65 -16.24 -5.07
C PHE A 406 7.77 -14.75 -4.75
N TYR A 407 6.93 -13.97 -5.37
CA TYR A 407 6.94 -12.52 -5.29
C TYR A 407 5.54 -11.99 -4.96
N ALA A 408 5.47 -10.95 -4.13
CA ALA A 408 4.30 -10.10 -3.98
C ALA A 408 4.74 -8.66 -3.80
N GLY A 409 4.21 -7.75 -4.64
CA GLY A 409 4.63 -6.36 -4.57
C GLY A 409 4.21 -5.51 -5.75
N SER A 410 4.97 -4.43 -6.01
CA SER A 410 4.70 -3.41 -7.02
C SER A 410 3.33 -2.77 -6.83
N GLY A 411 3.10 -2.23 -5.63
CA GLY A 411 1.78 -1.78 -5.19
C GLY A 411 1.18 -0.61 -5.96
N CYS A 412 1.97 0.16 -6.71
CA CYS A 412 1.51 1.21 -7.62
C CYS A 412 0.51 2.20 -6.98
N GLY A 413 0.76 2.62 -5.72
CA GLY A 413 -0.17 3.44 -4.95
C GLY A 413 -1.46 2.72 -4.50
N THR A 414 -1.68 1.47 -4.93
CA THR A 414 -2.82 0.65 -4.52
C THR A 414 -2.46 -0.43 -3.51
N GLY A 415 -1.17 -0.62 -3.26
CA GLY A 415 -0.62 -1.71 -2.46
C GLY A 415 -1.21 -1.83 -1.06
N PHE A 416 -1.43 -0.73 -0.37
CA PHE A 416 -2.00 -0.77 0.98
C PHE A 416 -3.40 -1.39 0.99
N LYS A 417 -4.29 -0.92 0.12
CA LYS A 417 -5.68 -1.40 0.07
C LYS A 417 -5.84 -2.79 -0.54
N LEU A 418 -4.93 -3.21 -1.43
CA LEU A 418 -4.98 -4.53 -2.08
C LEU A 418 -4.07 -5.56 -1.40
N GLY A 419 -3.06 -5.11 -0.66
CA GLY A 419 -1.98 -5.95 -0.12
C GLY A 419 -2.45 -7.20 0.62
N PRO A 420 -3.38 -7.13 1.59
CA PRO A 420 -3.88 -8.32 2.26
C PRO A 420 -4.57 -9.32 1.32
N GLY A 421 -5.25 -8.83 0.28
CA GLY A 421 -5.88 -9.69 -0.73
C GLY A 421 -4.88 -10.30 -1.71
N VAL A 422 -3.88 -9.55 -2.13
CA VAL A 422 -2.77 -10.05 -2.98
C VAL A 422 -1.95 -11.09 -2.21
N ALA A 423 -1.69 -10.85 -0.93
CA ALA A 423 -1.04 -11.83 -0.06
C ALA A 423 -1.85 -13.13 0.04
N TRP A 424 -3.18 -13.03 0.09
CA TRP A 424 -4.06 -14.21 0.06
C TRP A 424 -3.92 -14.99 -1.25
N LEU A 425 -3.94 -14.32 -2.42
CA LEU A 425 -3.75 -14.96 -3.72
C LEU A 425 -2.42 -15.71 -3.80
N LEU A 426 -1.35 -15.08 -3.32
CA LEU A 426 -0.04 -15.72 -3.23
C LEU A 426 -0.07 -16.98 -2.38
N VAL A 427 -0.75 -16.93 -1.23
CA VAL A 427 -0.87 -18.10 -0.34
C VAL A 427 -1.70 -19.21 -0.97
N GLU A 428 -2.78 -18.90 -1.67
CA GLU A 428 -3.54 -19.88 -2.44
C GLU A 428 -2.68 -20.59 -3.51
N ARG A 429 -1.78 -19.83 -4.16
CA ARG A 429 -0.80 -20.36 -5.12
C ARG A 429 0.21 -21.27 -4.43
N LEU A 430 0.81 -20.82 -3.34
CA LEU A 430 1.78 -21.61 -2.55
C LEU A 430 1.17 -22.90 -2.00
N ALA A 431 -0.09 -22.88 -1.63
CA ALA A 431 -0.85 -24.05 -1.17
C ALA A 431 -1.27 -25.00 -2.29
N GLY A 432 -0.98 -24.66 -3.55
CA GLY A 432 -1.38 -25.46 -4.71
C GLY A 432 -2.90 -25.47 -4.95
N ILE A 433 -3.62 -24.47 -4.47
CA ILE A 433 -5.07 -24.35 -4.75
C ILE A 433 -5.27 -24.20 -6.25
N PRO A 434 -6.10 -25.05 -6.88
CA PRO A 434 -6.43 -24.94 -8.29
C PRO A 434 -6.97 -23.55 -8.64
N ARG A 435 -6.56 -23.02 -9.77
CA ARG A 435 -6.82 -21.63 -10.16
C ARG A 435 -8.31 -21.27 -10.15
N GLU A 436 -9.16 -22.16 -10.63
CA GLU A 436 -10.62 -21.99 -10.66
C GLU A 436 -11.28 -21.93 -9.28
N ARG A 437 -10.55 -22.31 -8.23
CA ARG A 437 -10.98 -22.29 -6.83
C ARG A 437 -10.39 -21.14 -6.03
N ARG A 438 -9.51 -20.31 -6.63
CA ARG A 438 -8.90 -19.15 -5.97
C ARG A 438 -9.89 -18.00 -5.88
N LEU A 439 -9.56 -17.02 -5.07
CA LEU A 439 -10.33 -15.77 -4.92
C LEU A 439 -10.64 -15.12 -6.28
N ILE A 440 -9.67 -15.14 -7.20
CA ILE A 440 -9.85 -14.80 -8.61
C ILE A 440 -9.21 -15.88 -9.50
N ALA A 441 -9.86 -16.18 -10.63
CA ALA A 441 -9.39 -17.14 -11.59
C ALA A 441 -8.56 -16.48 -12.74
N SER A 442 -8.58 -15.16 -12.86
CA SER A 442 -7.87 -14.42 -13.91
C SER A 442 -6.38 -14.25 -13.59
N HIS A 443 -5.62 -13.72 -14.56
CA HIS A 443 -4.24 -13.31 -14.37
C HIS A 443 -4.10 -11.82 -13.99
N ALA A 444 -5.19 -11.15 -13.62
CA ALA A 444 -5.21 -9.71 -13.39
C ALA A 444 -4.08 -9.21 -12.48
N LEU A 445 -3.72 -9.99 -11.46
CA LEU A 445 -2.66 -9.67 -10.50
C LEU A 445 -1.52 -10.69 -10.50
N SER A 446 -1.37 -11.47 -11.56
CA SER A 446 -0.34 -12.52 -11.64
C SER A 446 0.97 -11.99 -12.21
N ALA A 447 2.09 -12.40 -11.60
CA ALA A 447 3.44 -12.18 -12.14
C ALA A 447 3.64 -12.76 -13.55
N GLU A 448 2.82 -13.73 -13.97
CA GLU A 448 2.82 -14.26 -15.33
C GLU A 448 2.53 -13.17 -16.37
N ARG A 449 1.75 -12.13 -16.05
CA ARG A 449 1.57 -10.96 -16.92
C ARG A 449 2.88 -10.21 -17.12
N ALA A 450 3.61 -9.96 -16.02
CA ALA A 450 4.90 -9.29 -16.10
C ALA A 450 5.89 -10.07 -16.98
N THR A 451 5.93 -11.41 -16.87
CA THR A 451 6.79 -12.26 -17.69
C THR A 451 6.32 -12.36 -19.13
N TYR A 452 5.03 -12.19 -19.41
CA TYR A 452 4.50 -12.18 -20.78
C TYR A 452 4.91 -10.92 -21.53
N PHE A 453 4.74 -9.75 -20.88
CA PHE A 453 5.12 -8.47 -21.49
C PHE A 453 6.61 -8.17 -21.41
N TYR A 454 7.28 -8.67 -20.38
CA TYR A 454 8.68 -8.40 -20.06
C TYR A 454 9.39 -9.72 -19.73
N PRO A 455 9.66 -10.57 -20.75
CA PRO A 455 10.22 -11.88 -20.51
C PRO A 455 11.60 -11.82 -19.86
N PRO A 456 12.00 -12.88 -19.15
CA PRO A 456 13.37 -13.02 -18.65
C PRO A 456 14.39 -12.86 -19.79
N GLY A 457 15.38 -12.01 -19.56
CA GLY A 457 16.37 -11.63 -20.58
C GLY A 457 16.13 -10.27 -21.22
N THR A 458 14.96 -9.63 -21.01
CA THR A 458 14.77 -8.20 -21.33
C THR A 458 15.78 -7.38 -20.55
N SER A 459 16.57 -6.58 -21.24
CA SER A 459 17.58 -5.77 -20.59
C SER A 459 16.97 -4.62 -19.80
N ARG A 460 17.68 -4.17 -18.75
CA ARG A 460 17.24 -2.99 -17.98
C ARG A 460 17.12 -1.75 -18.90
N GLU A 461 18.03 -1.59 -19.85
CA GLU A 461 18.00 -0.48 -20.79
C GLU A 461 16.74 -0.50 -21.66
N GLU A 462 16.34 -1.69 -22.13
CA GLU A 462 15.12 -1.89 -22.90
C GLU A 462 13.87 -1.58 -22.07
N LEU A 463 13.81 -2.05 -20.81
CA LEU A 463 12.74 -1.69 -19.88
C LEU A 463 12.67 -0.18 -19.66
N LEU A 464 13.80 0.44 -19.36
CA LEU A 464 13.87 1.88 -19.08
C LEU A 464 13.58 2.72 -20.33
N SER A 465 13.91 2.24 -21.54
CA SER A 465 13.58 2.95 -22.77
C SER A 465 12.07 3.12 -22.97
N GLN A 466 11.27 2.22 -22.43
CA GLN A 466 9.80 2.32 -22.45
C GLN A 466 9.28 3.38 -21.48
N PHE A 467 10.08 3.75 -20.45
CA PHE A 467 9.75 4.76 -19.45
C PHE A 467 10.46 6.10 -19.69
N ARG A 468 11.53 6.14 -20.49
CA ARG A 468 12.30 7.37 -20.78
C ARG A 468 11.44 8.54 -21.25
N PRO A 469 10.42 8.38 -22.11
CA PRO A 469 9.54 9.48 -22.48
C PRO A 469 8.85 10.14 -21.28
N ILE A 470 8.75 9.42 -20.18
CA ILE A 470 8.12 9.86 -18.94
C ILE A 470 9.14 10.57 -18.05
N ALA A 471 10.41 10.12 -18.06
CA ALA A 471 11.49 10.68 -17.24
C ALA A 471 12.11 11.96 -17.83
N GLU A 472 12.31 12.03 -19.14
CA GLU A 472 13.03 13.14 -19.81
C GLU A 472 12.26 14.46 -19.93
N GLY A 473 10.99 14.48 -19.60
CA GLY A 473 10.14 15.67 -19.78
C GLY A 473 9.65 16.32 -18.49
N GLY A 474 10.02 15.85 -17.30
CA GLY A 474 9.37 16.31 -16.05
C GLY A 474 7.86 16.13 -16.10
N ARG A 475 7.37 15.16 -16.89
CA ARG A 475 5.96 15.01 -17.21
C ARG A 475 5.25 14.24 -16.13
N LEU A 476 4.12 14.79 -15.75
CA LEU A 476 3.13 14.17 -14.89
C LEU A 476 2.52 12.95 -15.60
N ILE A 477 2.48 11.80 -14.95
CA ILE A 477 1.66 10.67 -15.39
C ILE A 477 0.29 10.85 -14.74
N GLU A 478 -0.70 11.15 -15.53
CA GLU A 478 -2.08 11.09 -15.06
C GLU A 478 -2.53 9.63 -15.01
N MET A 479 -2.90 9.16 -13.82
CA MET A 479 -3.62 7.90 -13.66
C MET A 479 -5.12 8.14 -13.79
N GLY A 480 -5.59 8.11 -14.99
CA GLY A 480 -7.03 8.02 -15.26
C GLY A 480 -7.59 6.64 -14.88
N ALA A 481 -8.87 6.56 -14.55
CA ALA A 481 -9.58 5.32 -14.27
C ALA A 481 -9.65 4.34 -15.46
N ALA A 482 -9.11 4.70 -16.61
CA ALA A 482 -9.22 3.99 -17.89
C ALA A 482 -7.89 3.68 -18.58
N GLY A 483 -6.76 3.68 -17.86
CA GLY A 483 -5.45 3.42 -18.46
C GLY A 483 -4.59 4.68 -18.59
N ILE A 484 -3.35 4.50 -19.00
CA ILE A 484 -2.34 5.54 -19.11
C ILE A 484 -2.77 6.54 -20.18
N ALA A 485 -3.21 7.72 -19.78
CA ALA A 485 -3.30 8.86 -20.67
C ALA A 485 -2.02 9.70 -20.52
N ILE A 486 -1.13 9.64 -21.50
CA ILE A 486 0.02 10.54 -21.58
C ILE A 486 -0.48 11.84 -22.20
N THR A 487 -0.76 12.83 -21.38
CA THR A 487 -1.01 14.18 -21.88
C THR A 487 0.31 14.91 -22.09
N ARG A 488 0.54 15.33 -23.32
CA ARG A 488 1.61 16.27 -23.64
C ARG A 488 1.22 17.65 -23.11
N ALA A 489 2.10 18.25 -22.30
CA ALA A 489 2.02 19.66 -22.00
C ALA A 489 2.16 20.51 -23.26
#